data_50b5686943b55582428d2f6ac45609f6
#
_entry.id   50b5686943b55582428d2f6ac45609f6
#
_cell.length_a   1.000
_cell.length_b   1.000
_cell.length_c   1.000
_cell.angle_alpha   90.00
_cell.angle_beta   90.00
_cell.angle_gamma   90.00
#
_symmetry.space_group_name_H-M   'P 1'
#
loop_
_entity.id
_entity.type
_entity.pdbx_description
1 polymer ?
#
loop_
_entity_poly.entity_id
_entity_poly.type
_entity_poly.pdbx_seq_one_letter_code
_entity_poly.pdbx_strand_id
1 'polypeptide(L)'
;MDRRFIEVSAYLVLLFLISQALGLYAGAFIIRDALENEVVSQLFIIQSQAISGSGQDQNFSALVMFASVMAGAGVMYLLVRFYSGRLLFMLVEFGAVSVASSIVFYSLTKPFLPDTALSMAVSIICGLIFAGLKLVFPQLKNAAAILATAGAGAAIGFQISFETSLILLVLLSIYDYIAVFKTKHMVALATSASKQEMPFMVSSRKKTEKGEIKVELGTGDMVMPIVLGVSGMQIGPLHAGIVFIASLLSVIALLFLLGQKKQIIPALPIIAVF
;
A
#
# COMPACT_ATOMS: atom_id res chain seq x y z
N MET A 1 -13.17 6.31 26.04
CA MET A 1 -12.62 5.36 25.06
C MET A 1 -12.41 4.02 25.76
N ASP A 2 -12.92 2.93 25.22
CA ASP A 2 -12.80 1.61 25.85
C ASP A 2 -11.33 1.15 25.78
N ARG A 3 -10.76 0.65 26.91
CA ARG A 3 -9.37 0.16 26.98
C ARG A 3 -9.06 -0.84 25.86
N ARG A 4 -10.04 -1.66 25.50
CA ARG A 4 -9.93 -2.68 24.46
C ARG A 4 -9.83 -2.08 23.04
N PHE A 5 -10.52 -0.98 22.78
CA PHE A 5 -10.41 -0.25 21.53
C PHE A 5 -8.99 0.35 21.39
N ILE A 6 -8.43 0.85 22.49
CA ILE A 6 -7.04 1.36 22.50
C ILE A 6 -6.04 0.26 22.15
N GLU A 7 -6.19 -0.96 22.69
CA GLU A 7 -5.30 -2.07 22.38
C GLU A 7 -5.38 -2.51 20.90
N VAL A 8 -6.63 -2.56 20.34
CA VAL A 8 -6.84 -2.88 18.91
C VAL A 8 -6.24 -1.81 18.02
N SER A 9 -6.42 -0.53 18.39
CA SER A 9 -5.86 0.62 17.66
C SER A 9 -4.33 0.67 17.74
N ALA A 10 -3.76 0.40 18.91
CA ALA A 10 -2.30 0.35 19.10
C ALA A 10 -1.65 -0.73 18.23
N TYR A 11 -2.30 -1.91 18.13
CA TYR A 11 -1.82 -2.97 17.23
C TYR A 11 -1.86 -2.53 15.75
N LEU A 12 -2.91 -1.83 15.30
CA LEU A 12 -2.97 -1.29 13.93
C LEU A 12 -1.89 -0.24 13.68
N VAL A 13 -1.64 0.66 14.63
CA VAL A 13 -0.55 1.63 14.54
C VAL A 13 0.80 0.92 14.42
N LEU A 14 1.02 -0.15 15.18
CA LEU A 14 2.23 -0.95 15.08
C LEU A 14 2.40 -1.57 13.69
N LEU A 15 1.34 -2.19 13.14
CA LEU A 15 1.38 -2.76 11.79
C LEU A 15 1.62 -1.69 10.73
N PHE A 16 1.01 -0.51 10.88
CA PHE A 16 1.26 0.64 10.01
C PHE A 16 2.72 1.07 10.08
N LEU A 17 3.28 1.24 11.28
CA LEU A 17 4.69 1.60 11.49
C LEU A 17 5.64 0.61 10.81
N ILE A 18 5.41 -0.69 10.98
CA ILE A 18 6.21 -1.74 10.36
C ILE A 18 6.16 -1.61 8.83
N SER A 19 4.95 -1.42 8.27
CA SER A 19 4.77 -1.24 6.83
C SER A 19 5.50 0.00 6.30
N GLN A 20 5.38 1.14 6.98
CA GLN A 20 6.07 2.38 6.62
C GLN A 20 7.59 2.22 6.68
N ALA A 21 8.10 1.65 7.77
CA ALA A 21 9.54 1.44 7.94
C ALA A 21 10.12 0.52 6.85
N LEU A 22 9.43 -0.60 6.56
CA LEU A 22 9.85 -1.53 5.51
C LEU A 22 9.77 -0.89 4.11
N GLY A 23 8.70 -0.13 3.84
CA GLY A 23 8.51 0.54 2.55
C GLY A 23 9.56 1.62 2.30
N LEU A 24 9.84 2.45 3.31
CA LEU A 24 10.88 3.47 3.24
C LEU A 24 12.28 2.86 3.12
N TYR A 25 12.55 1.78 3.86
CA TYR A 25 13.82 1.06 3.75
C TYR A 25 14.00 0.47 2.34
N ALA A 26 12.97 -0.22 1.81
CA ALA A 26 13.02 -0.78 0.47
C ALA A 26 13.17 0.30 -0.60
N GLY A 27 12.45 1.41 -0.47
CA GLY A 27 12.55 2.55 -1.39
C GLY A 27 13.96 3.19 -1.36
N ALA A 28 14.51 3.47 -0.18
CA ALA A 28 15.85 4.01 -0.02
C ALA A 28 16.91 3.08 -0.64
N PHE A 29 16.73 1.77 -0.43
CA PHE A 29 17.64 0.78 -0.99
C PHE A 29 17.57 0.75 -2.52
N ILE A 30 16.36 0.75 -3.11
CA ILE A 30 16.18 0.74 -4.57
C ILE A 30 16.76 2.01 -5.19
N ILE A 31 16.53 3.18 -4.59
CA ILE A 31 17.11 4.45 -5.07
C ILE A 31 18.63 4.35 -5.13
N ARG A 32 19.25 3.85 -4.08
CA ARG A 32 20.71 3.68 -4.02
C ARG A 32 21.21 2.66 -5.04
N ASP A 33 20.58 1.49 -5.10
CA ASP A 33 20.99 0.41 -5.99
C ASP A 33 20.81 0.78 -7.46
N ALA A 34 19.77 1.55 -7.81
CA ALA A 34 19.56 2.07 -9.16
C ALA A 34 20.63 3.08 -9.61
N LEU A 35 21.29 3.78 -8.67
CA LEU A 35 22.42 4.66 -8.98
C LEU A 35 23.71 3.86 -9.24
N GLU A 36 23.84 2.68 -8.63
CA GLU A 36 25.03 1.84 -8.74
C GLU A 36 24.91 0.77 -9.87
N ASN A 37 23.68 0.36 -10.22
CA ASN A 37 23.39 -0.76 -11.12
C ASN A 37 22.50 -0.36 -12.30
N GLU A 38 23.07 -0.35 -13.50
CA GLU A 38 22.38 0.00 -14.74
C GLU A 38 21.17 -0.93 -15.04
N VAL A 39 21.27 -2.21 -14.73
CA VAL A 39 20.18 -3.19 -14.93
C VAL A 39 18.95 -2.82 -14.09
N VAL A 40 19.16 -2.43 -12.84
CA VAL A 40 18.06 -2.02 -11.93
C VAL A 40 17.44 -0.72 -12.42
N SER A 41 18.28 0.27 -12.81
CA SER A 41 17.78 1.53 -13.33
C SER A 41 16.95 1.35 -14.59
N GLN A 42 17.37 0.52 -15.54
CA GLN A 42 16.63 0.25 -16.77
C GLN A 42 15.29 -0.45 -16.52
N LEU A 43 15.21 -1.43 -15.62
CA LEU A 43 13.96 -2.11 -15.28
C LEU A 43 12.91 -1.12 -14.76
N PHE A 44 13.31 -0.20 -13.89
CA PHE A 44 12.39 0.79 -13.34
C PHE A 44 12.07 1.92 -14.33
N ILE A 45 13.00 2.33 -15.19
CA ILE A 45 12.77 3.31 -16.26
C ILE A 45 11.73 2.78 -17.26
N ILE A 46 11.89 1.54 -17.72
CA ILE A 46 10.92 0.90 -18.64
C ILE A 46 9.53 0.89 -17.99
N GLN A 47 9.45 0.55 -16.73
CA GLN A 47 8.18 0.51 -16.01
C GLN A 47 7.59 1.92 -15.81
N SER A 48 8.39 2.94 -15.52
CA SER A 48 7.93 4.32 -15.38
C SER A 48 7.39 4.87 -16.69
N GLN A 49 8.03 4.58 -17.82
CA GLN A 49 7.55 4.96 -19.16
C GLN A 49 6.23 4.28 -19.52
N ALA A 50 6.04 3.03 -19.10
CA ALA A 50 4.78 2.32 -19.30
C ALA A 50 3.62 2.89 -18.49
N ILE A 51 3.90 3.45 -17.30
CA ILE A 51 2.87 4.00 -16.39
C ILE A 51 2.60 5.47 -16.67
N SER A 52 3.65 6.28 -16.92
CA SER A 52 3.54 7.76 -17.02
C SER A 52 3.40 8.25 -18.46
N GLY A 53 3.63 7.39 -19.46
CA GLY A 53 3.77 7.83 -20.85
C GLY A 53 5.04 8.67 -21.05
N SER A 54 5.36 9.00 -22.28
CA SER A 54 6.49 9.86 -22.64
C SER A 54 6.21 11.36 -22.43
N GLY A 55 5.24 11.72 -21.61
CA GLY A 55 4.75 13.09 -21.41
C GLY A 55 5.59 13.89 -20.41
N GLN A 56 6.04 15.03 -20.85
CA GLN A 56 6.97 15.93 -20.17
C GLN A 56 6.38 16.73 -19.00
N ASP A 57 5.04 16.73 -18.80
CA ASP A 57 4.39 17.53 -17.77
C ASP A 57 4.03 16.68 -16.54
N GLN A 58 4.52 17.06 -15.37
CA GLN A 58 4.27 16.39 -14.09
C GLN A 58 2.77 16.29 -13.74
N ASN A 59 1.99 17.33 -14.11
CA ASN A 59 0.55 17.35 -13.94
C ASN A 59 -0.13 16.30 -14.83
N PHE A 60 0.35 16.12 -16.04
CA PHE A 60 -0.15 15.11 -16.97
C PHE A 60 0.16 13.70 -16.47
N SER A 61 1.38 13.48 -15.96
CA SER A 61 1.78 12.20 -15.36
C SER A 61 0.92 11.82 -14.16
N ALA A 62 0.60 12.78 -13.29
CA ALA A 62 -0.31 12.55 -12.15
C ALA A 62 -1.72 12.20 -12.60
N LEU A 63 -2.24 12.87 -13.64
CA LEU A 63 -3.55 12.58 -14.22
C LEU A 63 -3.62 11.20 -14.86
N VAL A 64 -2.60 10.80 -15.64
CA VAL A 64 -2.50 9.48 -16.25
C VAL A 64 -2.43 8.40 -15.17
N MET A 65 -1.66 8.63 -14.12
CA MET A 65 -1.54 7.71 -13.00
C MET A 65 -2.85 7.58 -12.21
N PHE A 66 -3.52 8.71 -11.95
CA PHE A 66 -4.86 8.70 -11.35
C PHE A 66 -5.86 7.95 -12.23
N ALA A 67 -5.87 8.20 -13.53
CA ALA A 67 -6.74 7.50 -14.48
C ALA A 67 -6.45 5.99 -14.52
N SER A 68 -5.18 5.57 -14.45
CA SER A 68 -4.80 4.15 -14.42
C SER A 68 -5.25 3.46 -13.12
N VAL A 69 -5.14 4.13 -11.98
CA VAL A 69 -5.66 3.64 -10.69
C VAL A 69 -7.19 3.49 -10.76
N MET A 70 -7.88 4.51 -11.31
CA MET A 70 -9.34 4.45 -11.51
C MET A 70 -9.76 3.35 -12.47
N ALA A 71 -9.04 3.19 -13.58
CA ALA A 71 -9.27 2.10 -14.53
C ALA A 71 -9.06 0.73 -13.88
N GLY A 72 -7.98 0.56 -13.11
CA GLY A 72 -7.72 -0.66 -12.34
C GLY A 72 -8.82 -0.98 -11.33
N ALA A 73 -9.28 0.03 -10.59
CA ALA A 73 -10.40 -0.11 -9.67
C ALA A 73 -11.71 -0.45 -10.40
N GLY A 74 -11.94 0.16 -11.57
CA GLY A 74 -13.09 -0.14 -12.44
C GLY A 74 -13.04 -1.57 -12.97
N VAL A 75 -11.91 -2.02 -13.48
CA VAL A 75 -11.70 -3.41 -13.93
C VAL A 75 -11.93 -4.38 -12.76
N MET A 76 -11.38 -4.09 -11.59
CA MET A 76 -11.58 -4.92 -10.39
C MET A 76 -13.06 -4.98 -10.00
N TYR A 77 -13.77 -3.85 -10.05
CA TYR A 77 -15.21 -3.80 -9.80
C TYR A 77 -16.00 -4.62 -10.81
N LEU A 78 -15.67 -4.55 -12.10
CA LEU A 78 -16.31 -5.35 -13.15
C LEU A 78 -16.03 -6.85 -12.96
N LEU A 79 -14.79 -7.22 -12.62
CA LEU A 79 -14.43 -8.60 -12.31
C LEU A 79 -15.23 -9.13 -11.11
N VAL A 80 -15.36 -8.34 -10.04
CA VAL A 80 -16.19 -8.72 -8.87
C VAL A 80 -17.65 -8.90 -9.26
N ARG A 81 -18.17 -8.04 -10.14
CA ARG A 81 -19.57 -8.03 -10.53
C ARG A 81 -19.93 -9.16 -11.49
N PHE A 82 -19.08 -9.44 -12.48
CA PHE A 82 -19.36 -10.39 -13.57
C PHE A 82 -18.75 -11.77 -13.33
N TYR A 83 -17.67 -11.84 -12.55
CA TYR A 83 -16.93 -13.06 -12.32
C TYR A 83 -16.81 -13.35 -10.82
N SER A 84 -17.79 -14.05 -10.27
CA SER A 84 -17.81 -14.43 -8.84
C SER A 84 -16.89 -15.62 -8.50
N GLY A 85 -15.92 -15.92 -9.35
CA GLY A 85 -14.99 -17.03 -9.18
C GLY A 85 -13.91 -16.75 -8.14
N ARG A 86 -13.93 -17.48 -7.02
CA ARG A 86 -12.91 -17.40 -5.96
C ARG A 86 -11.49 -17.58 -6.50
N LEU A 87 -11.31 -18.39 -7.55
CA LEU A 87 -10.01 -18.68 -8.15
C LEU A 87 -9.36 -17.43 -8.76
N LEU A 88 -10.12 -16.58 -9.46
CA LEU A 88 -9.59 -15.35 -10.06
C LEU A 88 -9.04 -14.39 -8.99
N PHE A 89 -9.79 -14.22 -7.91
CA PHE A 89 -9.34 -13.38 -6.78
C PHE A 89 -8.08 -13.92 -6.14
N MET A 90 -8.00 -15.25 -5.95
CA MET A 90 -6.80 -15.89 -5.42
C MET A 90 -5.59 -15.69 -6.35
N LEU A 91 -5.78 -15.75 -7.69
CA LEU A 91 -4.69 -15.53 -8.64
C LEU A 91 -4.21 -14.08 -8.67
N VAL A 92 -5.14 -13.11 -8.66
CA VAL A 92 -4.79 -11.67 -8.60
C VAL A 92 -4.08 -11.36 -7.29
N GLU A 93 -4.60 -11.87 -6.18
CA GLU A 93 -3.98 -11.73 -4.86
C GLU A 93 -2.59 -12.34 -4.82
N PHE A 94 -2.44 -13.58 -5.28
CA PHE A 94 -1.17 -14.29 -5.34
C PHE A 94 -0.15 -13.50 -6.17
N GLY A 95 -0.52 -13.04 -7.35
CA GLY A 95 0.34 -12.24 -8.22
C GLY A 95 0.77 -10.92 -7.56
N ALA A 96 -0.19 -10.16 -7.01
CA ALA A 96 0.08 -8.88 -6.38
C ALA A 96 0.99 -9.02 -5.15
N VAL A 97 0.69 -9.98 -4.27
CA VAL A 97 1.51 -10.25 -3.08
C VAL A 97 2.90 -10.76 -3.47
N SER A 98 3.00 -11.68 -4.45
CA SER A 98 4.29 -12.17 -4.95
C SER A 98 5.19 -11.05 -5.43
N VAL A 99 4.69 -10.22 -6.37
CA VAL A 99 5.49 -9.15 -6.98
C VAL A 99 5.89 -8.11 -5.94
N ALA A 100 4.94 -7.62 -5.14
CA ALA A 100 5.24 -6.59 -4.16
C ALA A 100 6.17 -7.09 -3.05
N SER A 101 5.97 -8.31 -2.52
CA SER A 101 6.87 -8.86 -1.51
C SER A 101 8.27 -9.16 -2.05
N SER A 102 8.40 -9.55 -3.33
CA SER A 102 9.72 -9.74 -3.97
C SER A 102 10.56 -8.48 -3.94
N ILE A 103 9.95 -7.29 -4.06
CA ILE A 103 10.65 -6.01 -3.98
C ILE A 103 11.25 -5.79 -2.58
N VAL A 104 10.47 -6.10 -1.54
CA VAL A 104 10.97 -6.02 -0.16
C VAL A 104 12.06 -7.06 0.09
N PHE A 105 11.86 -8.30 -0.37
CA PHE A 105 12.88 -9.33 -0.23
C PHE A 105 14.15 -8.98 -1.00
N TYR A 106 14.06 -8.32 -2.16
CA TYR A 106 15.23 -7.84 -2.89
C TYR A 106 16.06 -6.87 -2.06
N SER A 107 15.42 -5.90 -1.43
CA SER A 107 16.12 -4.93 -0.57
C SER A 107 16.78 -5.57 0.66
N LEU A 108 16.25 -6.71 1.13
CA LEU A 108 16.80 -7.45 2.25
C LEU A 108 17.90 -8.44 1.85
N THR A 109 17.81 -9.06 0.67
CA THR A 109 18.75 -10.11 0.23
C THR A 109 19.99 -9.56 -0.47
N LYS A 110 19.85 -8.46 -1.22
CA LYS A 110 20.95 -7.85 -2.00
C LYS A 110 22.18 -7.51 -1.18
N PRO A 111 22.09 -7.00 0.07
CA PRO A 111 23.28 -6.77 0.89
C PRO A 111 24.12 -8.03 1.18
N PHE A 112 23.50 -9.22 1.16
CA PHE A 112 24.16 -10.50 1.41
C PHE A 112 24.58 -11.22 0.12
N LEU A 113 23.96 -10.87 -1.00
CA LEU A 113 24.20 -11.47 -2.33
C LEU A 113 24.61 -10.35 -3.31
N PRO A 114 25.94 -10.14 -3.52
CA PRO A 114 26.43 -9.05 -4.36
C PRO A 114 25.97 -9.16 -5.83
N ASP A 115 25.79 -10.38 -6.34
CA ASP A 115 25.30 -10.61 -7.69
C ASP A 115 23.82 -10.22 -7.80
N THR A 116 23.55 -9.25 -8.69
CA THR A 116 22.22 -8.68 -8.91
C THR A 116 21.24 -9.73 -9.45
N ALA A 117 21.68 -10.55 -10.42
CA ALA A 117 20.81 -11.57 -11.01
C ALA A 117 20.42 -12.64 -10.01
N LEU A 118 21.39 -13.10 -9.21
CA LEU A 118 21.13 -14.08 -8.15
C LEU A 118 20.22 -13.52 -7.07
N SER A 119 20.46 -12.28 -6.63
CA SER A 119 19.62 -11.61 -5.63
C SER A 119 18.19 -11.42 -6.11
N MET A 120 17.98 -11.02 -7.37
CA MET A 120 16.66 -10.92 -7.98
C MET A 120 15.95 -12.29 -8.03
N ALA A 121 16.65 -13.33 -8.48
CA ALA A 121 16.09 -14.68 -8.56
C ALA A 121 15.65 -15.20 -7.18
N VAL A 122 16.50 -15.06 -6.17
CA VAL A 122 16.19 -15.44 -4.79
C VAL A 122 15.00 -14.66 -4.26
N SER A 123 14.94 -13.36 -4.50
CA SER A 123 13.85 -12.50 -4.03
C SER A 123 12.50 -12.85 -4.66
N ILE A 124 12.49 -13.17 -5.96
CA ILE A 124 11.29 -13.63 -6.66
C ILE A 124 10.83 -14.96 -6.09
N ILE A 125 11.73 -15.91 -5.88
CA ILE A 125 11.42 -17.21 -5.29
C ILE A 125 10.86 -17.03 -3.87
N CYS A 126 11.46 -16.19 -3.05
CA CYS A 126 10.96 -15.87 -1.71
C CYS A 126 9.56 -15.24 -1.76
N GLY A 127 9.32 -14.32 -2.70
CA GLY A 127 8.02 -13.70 -2.89
C GLY A 127 6.94 -14.70 -3.30
N LEU A 128 7.25 -15.60 -4.23
CA LEU A 128 6.35 -16.67 -4.66
C LEU A 128 6.03 -17.65 -3.52
N ILE A 129 7.06 -18.08 -2.77
CA ILE A 129 6.89 -18.97 -1.62
C ILE A 129 6.02 -18.29 -0.56
N PHE A 130 6.29 -17.02 -0.24
CA PHE A 130 5.53 -16.28 0.75
C PHE A 130 4.05 -16.11 0.35
N ALA A 131 3.79 -15.77 -0.91
CA ALA A 131 2.43 -15.66 -1.44
C ALA A 131 1.71 -17.02 -1.41
N GLY A 132 2.40 -18.12 -1.72
CA GLY A 132 1.87 -19.48 -1.59
C GLY A 132 1.57 -19.86 -0.15
N LEU A 133 2.46 -19.57 0.79
CA LEU A 133 2.25 -19.81 2.23
C LEU A 133 1.03 -19.05 2.76
N LYS A 134 0.81 -17.82 2.29
CA LYS A 134 -0.37 -17.02 2.68
C LYS A 134 -1.67 -17.67 2.22
N LEU A 135 -1.71 -18.33 1.07
CA LEU A 135 -2.91 -19.03 0.61
C LEU A 135 -3.25 -20.22 1.51
N VAL A 136 -2.23 -20.87 2.08
CA VAL A 136 -2.39 -22.03 2.99
C VAL A 136 -2.66 -21.57 4.43
N PHE A 137 -2.01 -20.48 4.86
CA PHE A 137 -2.08 -19.97 6.23
C PHE A 137 -2.75 -18.59 6.31
N PRO A 138 -4.07 -18.51 6.57
CA PRO A 138 -4.80 -17.23 6.66
C PRO A 138 -4.25 -16.27 7.74
N GLN A 139 -3.51 -16.81 8.72
CA GLN A 139 -2.86 -16.01 9.78
C GLN A 139 -1.83 -15.01 9.22
N LEU A 140 -1.23 -15.32 8.05
CA LEU A 140 -0.26 -14.45 7.37
C LEU A 140 -0.90 -13.26 6.65
N LYS A 141 -2.23 -13.07 6.73
CA LYS A 141 -2.95 -11.99 6.06
C LYS A 141 -2.34 -10.61 6.32
N ASN A 142 -2.12 -10.28 7.60
CA ASN A 142 -1.56 -8.96 7.96
C ASN A 142 -0.10 -8.82 7.50
N ALA A 143 0.70 -9.89 7.60
CA ALA A 143 2.07 -9.87 7.10
C ALA A 143 2.11 -9.70 5.57
N ALA A 144 1.21 -10.39 4.85
CA ALA A 144 1.09 -10.23 3.40
C ALA A 144 0.67 -8.81 3.00
N ALA A 145 -0.28 -8.22 3.73
CA ALA A 145 -0.69 -6.85 3.51
C ALA A 145 0.46 -5.86 3.76
N ILE A 146 1.25 -6.04 4.83
CA ILE A 146 2.41 -5.21 5.15
C ILE A 146 3.47 -5.30 4.04
N LEU A 147 3.85 -6.51 3.63
CA LEU A 147 4.86 -6.70 2.58
C LEU A 147 4.35 -6.17 1.23
N ALA A 148 3.08 -6.40 0.91
CA ALA A 148 2.49 -5.90 -0.32
C ALA A 148 2.45 -4.37 -0.36
N THR A 149 2.05 -3.72 0.74
CA THR A 149 2.01 -2.25 0.83
C THR A 149 3.42 -1.65 0.81
N ALA A 150 4.37 -2.24 1.54
CA ALA A 150 5.76 -1.79 1.57
C ALA A 150 6.41 -1.88 0.18
N GLY A 151 6.27 -3.02 -0.49
CA GLY A 151 6.87 -3.23 -1.81
C GLY A 151 6.20 -2.41 -2.91
N ALA A 152 4.87 -2.38 -2.95
CA ALA A 152 4.14 -1.56 -3.92
C ALA A 152 4.43 -0.07 -3.73
N GLY A 153 4.39 0.41 -2.47
CA GLY A 153 4.70 1.80 -2.14
C GLY A 153 6.12 2.20 -2.51
N ALA A 154 7.10 1.33 -2.23
CA ALA A 154 8.50 1.55 -2.61
C ALA A 154 8.68 1.62 -4.13
N ALA A 155 8.08 0.68 -4.88
CA ALA A 155 8.19 0.65 -6.33
C ALA A 155 7.54 1.86 -6.99
N ILE A 156 6.32 2.23 -6.58
CA ILE A 156 5.61 3.38 -7.14
C ILE A 156 6.32 4.68 -6.76
N GLY A 157 6.71 4.84 -5.48
CA GLY A 157 7.37 6.05 -5.00
C GLY A 157 8.74 6.29 -5.64
N PHE A 158 9.45 5.24 -6.02
CA PHE A 158 10.69 5.35 -6.81
C PHE A 158 10.44 5.90 -8.22
N GLN A 159 9.31 5.53 -8.85
CA GLN A 159 9.02 5.82 -10.26
C GLN A 159 8.45 7.22 -10.51
N ILE A 160 7.93 7.89 -9.47
CA ILE A 160 7.27 9.18 -9.62
C ILE A 160 7.99 10.27 -8.83
N SER A 161 7.91 11.52 -9.33
CA SER A 161 8.43 12.68 -8.62
C SER A 161 7.58 12.97 -7.37
N PHE A 162 8.19 13.69 -6.43
CA PHE A 162 7.50 14.11 -5.20
C PHE A 162 6.26 14.96 -5.50
N GLU A 163 6.36 15.87 -6.48
CA GLU A 163 5.25 16.74 -6.88
C GLU A 163 4.10 15.92 -7.49
N THR A 164 4.42 14.96 -8.36
CA THR A 164 3.43 14.03 -8.93
C THR A 164 2.72 13.23 -7.83
N SER A 165 3.47 12.76 -6.82
CA SER A 165 2.91 11.99 -5.70
C SER A 165 1.99 12.84 -4.81
N LEU A 166 2.30 14.13 -4.61
CA LEU A 166 1.43 15.07 -3.90
C LEU A 166 0.12 15.31 -4.66
N ILE A 167 0.19 15.59 -5.97
CA ILE A 167 -1.00 15.79 -6.81
C ILE A 167 -1.87 14.53 -6.78
N LEU A 168 -1.25 13.35 -6.90
CA LEU A 168 -1.94 12.06 -6.85
C LEU A 168 -2.64 11.85 -5.50
N LEU A 169 -1.97 12.17 -4.39
CA LEU A 169 -2.55 12.07 -3.05
C LEU A 169 -3.79 12.95 -2.90
N VAL A 170 -3.73 14.20 -3.40
CA VAL A 170 -4.88 15.13 -3.37
C VAL A 170 -6.04 14.60 -4.22
N LEU A 171 -5.76 14.13 -5.44
CA LEU A 171 -6.79 13.59 -6.34
C LEU A 171 -7.47 12.34 -5.74
N LEU A 172 -6.69 11.41 -5.19
CA LEU A 172 -7.22 10.22 -4.54
C LEU A 172 -8.00 10.56 -3.26
N SER A 173 -7.56 11.57 -2.51
CA SER A 173 -8.24 12.04 -1.31
C SER A 173 -9.63 12.63 -1.64
N ILE A 174 -9.72 13.43 -2.70
CA ILE A 174 -11.00 13.98 -3.20
C ILE A 174 -11.91 12.83 -3.66
N TYR A 175 -11.35 11.87 -4.41
CA TYR A 175 -12.09 10.70 -4.85
C TYR A 175 -12.62 9.88 -3.67
N ASP A 176 -11.80 9.59 -2.67
CA ASP A 176 -12.17 8.80 -1.49
C ASP A 176 -13.29 9.50 -0.71
N TYR A 177 -13.19 10.83 -0.55
CA TYR A 177 -14.27 11.62 0.06
C TYR A 177 -15.59 11.47 -0.70
N ILE A 178 -15.57 11.59 -2.03
CA ILE A 178 -16.76 11.44 -2.88
C ILE A 178 -17.28 10.00 -2.81
N ALA A 179 -16.40 9.01 -2.86
CA ALA A 179 -16.74 7.59 -2.85
C ALA A 179 -17.40 7.14 -1.55
N VAL A 180 -16.98 7.68 -0.41
CA VAL A 180 -17.55 7.34 0.90
C VAL A 180 -18.87 8.09 1.14
N PHE A 181 -18.91 9.41 0.90
CA PHE A 181 -20.07 10.22 1.31
C PHE A 181 -21.18 10.30 0.25
N LYS A 182 -20.82 10.29 -1.06
CA LYS A 182 -21.82 10.45 -2.13
C LYS A 182 -22.28 9.12 -2.73
N THR A 183 -21.36 8.24 -3.10
CA THR A 183 -21.71 7.03 -3.86
C THR A 183 -21.97 5.81 -2.99
N LYS A 184 -21.45 5.77 -1.76
CA LYS A 184 -21.51 4.62 -0.84
C LYS A 184 -21.00 3.29 -1.46
N HIS A 185 -20.41 3.34 -2.66
CA HIS A 185 -19.89 2.16 -3.35
C HIS A 185 -18.73 1.52 -2.59
N MET A 186 -17.86 2.34 -1.99
CA MET A 186 -16.75 1.86 -1.16
C MET A 186 -17.25 1.12 0.07
N VAL A 187 -18.36 1.53 0.67
CA VAL A 187 -18.97 0.85 1.83
C VAL A 187 -19.46 -0.55 1.44
N ALA A 188 -20.06 -0.69 0.27
CA ALA A 188 -20.52 -1.98 -0.25
C ALA A 188 -19.34 -2.90 -0.60
N LEU A 189 -18.27 -2.37 -1.23
CA LEU A 189 -17.04 -3.11 -1.55
C LEU A 189 -16.29 -3.52 -0.27
N ALA A 190 -16.13 -2.61 0.70
CA ALA A 190 -15.48 -2.90 1.98
C ALA A 190 -16.22 -4.00 2.76
N THR A 191 -17.57 -3.97 2.75
CA THR A 191 -18.39 -4.98 3.41
C THR A 191 -18.24 -6.35 2.73
N SER A 192 -18.14 -6.38 1.39
CA SER A 192 -17.93 -7.60 0.63
C SER A 192 -16.51 -8.17 0.79
N ALA A 193 -15.50 -7.31 0.76
CA ALA A 193 -14.10 -7.67 0.97
C ALA A 193 -13.84 -8.17 2.39
N SER A 194 -14.46 -7.56 3.38
CA SER A 194 -14.38 -7.98 4.79
C SER A 194 -14.99 -9.37 5.02
N LYS A 195 -16.08 -9.70 4.33
CA LYS A 195 -16.71 -11.05 4.39
C LYS A 195 -15.86 -12.14 3.74
N GLN A 196 -15.05 -11.80 2.74
CA GLN A 196 -14.21 -12.77 2.01
C GLN A 196 -12.78 -12.87 2.54
N GLU A 197 -12.45 -12.18 3.67
CA GLU A 197 -11.10 -12.16 4.27
C GLU A 197 -9.98 -11.78 3.28
N MET A 198 -10.27 -10.88 2.35
CA MET A 198 -9.30 -10.44 1.34
C MET A 198 -8.12 -9.70 1.96
N PRO A 199 -6.88 -9.81 1.39
CA PRO A 199 -5.66 -9.20 1.92
C PRO A 199 -5.55 -7.69 1.69
N PHE A 200 -6.59 -7.08 1.10
CA PHE A 200 -6.61 -5.64 0.82
C PHE A 200 -6.89 -4.78 2.07
N MET A 201 -6.94 -5.40 3.25
CA MET A 201 -7.15 -4.72 4.53
C MET A 201 -6.27 -5.34 5.62
N VAL A 202 -5.57 -4.50 6.36
CA VAL A 202 -4.95 -4.89 7.62
C VAL A 202 -6.01 -4.86 8.70
N SER A 203 -6.19 -5.96 9.41
CA SER A 203 -7.25 -6.09 10.39
C SER A 203 -6.71 -6.38 11.78
N SER A 204 -7.29 -5.70 12.77
CA SER A 204 -7.13 -6.02 14.18
C SER A 204 -8.47 -6.42 14.78
N ARG A 205 -8.52 -7.57 15.45
CA ARG A 205 -9.75 -8.14 16.03
C ARG A 205 -9.55 -8.51 17.48
N LYS A 206 -10.53 -8.20 18.32
CA LYS A 206 -10.56 -8.67 19.70
C LYS A 206 -11.97 -9.13 20.07
N LYS A 207 -12.11 -10.41 20.46
CA LYS A 207 -13.37 -10.95 20.96
C LYS A 207 -13.69 -10.36 22.33
N THR A 208 -14.93 -10.00 22.54
CA THR A 208 -15.47 -9.40 23.76
C THR A 208 -16.76 -10.11 24.15
N GLU A 209 -17.10 -10.17 25.44
CA GLU A 209 -18.39 -10.72 25.93
C GLU A 209 -19.62 -10.01 25.32
N LYS A 210 -19.46 -8.73 24.89
CA LYS A 210 -20.50 -7.91 24.24
C LYS A 210 -20.44 -7.93 22.70
N GLY A 211 -19.57 -8.76 22.09
CA GLY A 211 -19.37 -8.84 20.65
C GLY A 211 -17.89 -8.75 20.24
N GLU A 212 -17.62 -8.71 18.95
CA GLU A 212 -16.28 -8.60 18.38
C GLU A 212 -16.00 -7.13 18.02
N ILE A 213 -14.89 -6.58 18.53
CA ILE A 213 -14.37 -5.28 18.09
C ILE A 213 -13.39 -5.58 16.94
N LYS A 214 -13.70 -5.11 15.74
CA LYS A 214 -12.89 -5.23 14.53
C LYS A 214 -12.62 -3.83 13.98
N VAL A 215 -11.35 -3.50 13.83
CA VAL A 215 -10.91 -2.27 13.15
C VAL A 215 -10.06 -2.69 11.96
N GLU A 216 -10.34 -2.13 10.80
CA GLU A 216 -9.66 -2.44 9.55
C GLU A 216 -9.12 -1.15 8.92
N LEU A 217 -7.91 -1.24 8.38
CA LEU A 217 -7.26 -0.18 7.62
C LEU A 217 -7.01 -0.68 6.21
N GLY A 218 -7.40 0.10 5.20
CA GLY A 218 -7.18 -0.21 3.80
C GLY A 218 -5.69 -0.22 3.44
N THR A 219 -5.26 -1.19 2.65
CA THR A 219 -3.86 -1.21 2.14
C THR A 219 -3.55 -0.01 1.27
N GLY A 220 -4.52 0.55 0.54
CA GLY A 220 -4.37 1.79 -0.23
C GLY A 220 -3.95 2.97 0.63
N ASP A 221 -4.57 3.10 1.82
CA ASP A 221 -4.26 4.17 2.78
C ASP A 221 -2.86 4.04 3.38
N MET A 222 -2.32 2.82 3.39
CA MET A 222 -0.95 2.53 3.86
C MET A 222 0.09 2.74 2.75
N VAL A 223 -0.26 2.50 1.48
CA VAL A 223 0.64 2.64 0.32
C VAL A 223 0.96 4.11 0.05
N MET A 224 -0.03 5.00 0.08
CA MET A 224 0.16 6.41 -0.31
C MET A 224 1.21 7.16 0.52
N PRO A 225 1.26 7.05 1.86
CA PRO A 225 2.34 7.64 2.63
C PRO A 225 3.72 7.09 2.28
N ILE A 226 3.83 5.78 1.95
CA ILE A 226 5.10 5.18 1.52
C ILE A 226 5.53 5.78 0.19
N VAL A 227 4.60 5.87 -0.78
CA VAL A 227 4.84 6.49 -2.09
C VAL A 227 5.37 7.91 -1.94
N LEU A 228 4.69 8.73 -1.13
CA LEU A 228 5.10 10.11 -0.86
C LEU A 228 6.45 10.18 -0.13
N GLY A 229 6.68 9.30 0.84
CA GLY A 229 7.95 9.23 1.57
C GLY A 229 9.12 8.83 0.68
N VAL A 230 8.95 7.81 -0.16
CA VAL A 230 10.01 7.34 -1.08
C VAL A 230 10.27 8.35 -2.18
N SER A 231 9.24 8.96 -2.78
CA SER A 231 9.44 10.04 -3.75
C SER A 231 10.10 11.27 -3.10
N GLY A 232 9.78 11.58 -1.84
CA GLY A 232 10.43 12.63 -1.07
C GLY A 232 11.91 12.37 -0.78
N MET A 233 12.35 11.11 -0.68
CA MET A 233 13.77 10.76 -0.54
C MET A 233 14.61 11.19 -1.72
N GLN A 234 14.03 11.28 -2.92
CA GLN A 234 14.73 11.74 -4.13
C GLN A 234 15.12 13.23 -4.02
N ILE A 235 14.39 14.01 -3.22
CA ILE A 235 14.74 15.41 -2.91
C ILE A 235 15.71 15.46 -1.73
N GLY A 236 15.48 14.63 -0.72
CA GLY A 236 16.34 14.53 0.46
C GLY A 236 15.72 13.75 1.60
N PRO A 237 16.55 13.17 2.48
CA PRO A 237 16.07 12.28 3.56
C PRO A 237 15.18 12.99 4.58
N LEU A 238 15.31 14.31 4.73
CA LEU A 238 14.47 15.10 5.62
C LEU A 238 12.99 15.05 5.21
N HIS A 239 12.70 15.13 3.90
CA HIS A 239 11.34 15.08 3.37
C HIS A 239 10.66 13.76 3.70
N ALA A 240 11.37 12.64 3.55
CA ALA A 240 10.85 11.33 3.92
C ALA A 240 10.56 11.22 5.43
N GLY A 241 11.43 11.80 6.28
CA GLY A 241 11.23 11.85 7.72
C GLY A 241 9.97 12.64 8.11
N ILE A 242 9.75 13.80 7.48
CA ILE A 242 8.55 14.62 7.71
C ILE A 242 7.29 13.85 7.29
N VAL A 243 7.28 13.24 6.11
CA VAL A 243 6.16 12.43 5.62
C VAL A 243 5.86 11.26 6.56
N PHE A 244 6.89 10.57 7.05
CA PHE A 244 6.73 9.47 8.00
C PHE A 244 6.06 9.92 9.30
N ILE A 245 6.50 11.03 9.89
CA ILE A 245 5.92 11.56 11.14
C ILE A 245 4.49 12.04 10.88
N ALA A 246 4.26 12.78 9.79
CA ALA A 246 2.94 13.28 9.43
C ALA A 246 1.93 12.14 9.20
N SER A 247 2.33 11.09 8.48
CA SER A 247 1.48 9.92 8.23
C SER A 247 1.13 9.17 9.52
N LEU A 248 2.09 9.04 10.44
CA LEU A 248 1.85 8.40 11.74
C LEU A 248 0.84 9.21 12.57
N LEU A 249 1.02 10.53 12.64
CA LEU A 249 0.09 11.42 13.34
C LEU A 249 -1.32 11.35 12.74
N SER A 250 -1.41 11.27 11.40
CA SER A 250 -2.69 11.14 10.67
C SER A 250 -3.43 9.86 11.04
N VAL A 251 -2.73 8.72 11.08
CA VAL A 251 -3.36 7.43 11.45
C VAL A 251 -3.79 7.43 12.91
N ILE A 252 -3.00 8.01 13.81
CA ILE A 252 -3.38 8.16 15.22
C ILE A 252 -4.63 9.05 15.34
N ALA A 253 -4.68 10.18 14.64
CA ALA A 253 -5.84 11.08 14.61
C ALA A 253 -7.09 10.37 14.04
N LEU A 254 -6.94 9.61 12.94
CA LEU A 254 -8.01 8.81 12.36
C LEU A 254 -8.59 7.81 13.37
N LEU A 255 -7.75 7.04 14.04
CA LEU A 255 -8.18 6.05 15.02
C LEU A 255 -8.85 6.70 16.24
N PHE A 256 -8.37 7.88 16.65
CA PHE A 256 -9.01 8.66 17.70
C PHE A 256 -10.43 9.12 17.31
N LEU A 257 -10.60 9.62 16.08
CA LEU A 257 -11.91 10.04 15.55
C LEU A 257 -12.87 8.85 15.40
N LEU A 258 -12.38 7.70 14.93
CA LEU A 258 -13.16 6.46 14.83
C LEU A 258 -13.65 5.99 16.20
N GLY A 259 -12.82 6.12 17.23
CA GLY A 259 -13.19 5.79 18.61
C GLY A 259 -14.32 6.65 19.18
N GLN A 260 -14.46 7.88 18.68
CA GLN A 260 -15.52 8.80 19.13
C GLN A 260 -16.84 8.60 18.37
N LYS A 261 -16.81 8.43 17.05
CA LYS A 261 -18.01 8.55 16.19
C LYS A 261 -18.63 7.24 15.72
N LYS A 262 -17.98 6.08 15.87
CA LYS A 262 -18.45 4.75 15.39
C LYS A 262 -18.95 4.74 13.92
N GLN A 263 -18.46 5.64 13.07
CA GLN A 263 -18.83 5.78 11.67
C GLN A 263 -17.64 5.42 10.77
N ILE A 264 -17.93 4.96 9.55
CA ILE A 264 -16.92 4.76 8.53
C ILE A 264 -16.41 6.14 8.11
N ILE A 265 -15.09 6.38 8.30
CA ILE A 265 -14.44 7.65 7.97
C ILE A 265 -13.40 7.34 6.87
N PRO A 266 -13.38 8.12 5.78
CA PRO A 266 -12.36 7.98 4.76
C PRO A 266 -10.98 8.36 5.33
N ALA A 267 -9.97 7.51 5.12
CA ALA A 267 -8.66 7.69 5.71
C ALA A 267 -7.78 8.64 4.89
N LEU A 268 -7.81 8.55 3.57
CA LEU A 268 -6.98 9.37 2.67
C LEU A 268 -7.15 10.88 2.87
N PRO A 269 -8.36 11.47 3.01
CA PRO A 269 -8.49 12.89 3.28
C PRO A 269 -7.82 13.36 4.58
N ILE A 270 -7.81 12.50 5.60
CA ILE A 270 -7.15 12.83 6.88
C ILE A 270 -5.62 12.77 6.68
N ILE A 271 -5.13 11.78 5.96
CA ILE A 271 -3.70 11.65 5.64
C ILE A 271 -3.20 12.82 4.78
N ALA A 272 -4.04 13.35 3.90
CA ALA A 272 -3.68 14.47 3.03
C ALA A 272 -3.64 15.83 3.74
N VAL A 273 -4.29 15.97 4.90
CA VAL A 273 -4.33 17.23 5.66
C VAL A 273 -3.05 17.41 6.52
N PHE A 274 -2.42 16.34 6.95
CA PHE A 274 -1.18 16.36 7.74
C PHE A 274 0.05 16.21 6.86
#